data_9a3aeddac95333989396eecce117943e
#
_entry.id   9a3aeddac95333989396eecce117943e
#
_cell.length_a   1.000
_cell.length_b   1.000
_cell.length_c   1.000
_cell.angle_alpha   90.00
_cell.angle_beta   90.00
_cell.angle_gamma   90.00
#
_symmetry.space_group_name_H-M   'P 1'
#
loop_
_entity.id
_entity.type
_entity.pdbx_description
1 polymer ?
#
loop_
_entity_poly.entity_id
_entity_poly.type
_entity_poly.pdbx_seq_one_letter_code
_entity_poly.pdbx_strand_id
1 'polypeptide(L)'
;MSDPALPERRKPSILLIVSLCLNLALVGLGAVLFLRGPFPHEAKAGLSAQALMHMVPAEQDRIAAVIDAHRPKLHELRQEATLARAELFNALSAKTFDKDAFAKAASAVQSADAALEDENLKTTAGAVAVLTPEERERVAAAMPKPSHSWLRRMFRKR
;
A
#
# COMPACT_ATOMS: atom_id res chain seq x y z
N MET A 1 2.34 -67.85 18.36
CA MET A 1 1.42 -66.73 17.99
C MET A 1 2.11 -65.48 18.57
N SER A 2 2.79 -64.74 17.72
CA SER A 2 3.54 -63.53 18.13
C SER A 2 2.61 -62.35 17.98
N ASP A 3 2.42 -61.62 19.08
CA ASP A 3 1.58 -60.42 19.13
C ASP A 3 2.26 -59.26 18.34
N PRO A 4 1.56 -58.58 17.42
CA PRO A 4 2.16 -57.44 16.73
C PRO A 4 2.20 -56.22 17.67
N ALA A 5 3.43 -55.79 18.01
CA ALA A 5 3.69 -54.59 18.79
C ALA A 5 3.06 -53.36 18.11
N LEU A 6 2.16 -52.67 18.81
CA LEU A 6 1.56 -51.41 18.36
C LEU A 6 2.63 -50.34 18.24
N PRO A 7 2.60 -49.49 17.18
CA PRO A 7 3.57 -48.42 16.99
C PRO A 7 3.46 -47.37 18.11
N GLU A 8 4.57 -47.15 18.80
CA GLU A 8 4.71 -46.14 19.85
C GLU A 8 4.37 -44.73 19.29
N ARG A 9 3.29 -44.13 19.76
CA ARG A 9 2.90 -42.77 19.42
C ARG A 9 3.97 -41.81 19.97
N ARG A 10 4.90 -41.40 19.11
CA ARG A 10 5.86 -40.34 19.45
C ARG A 10 5.10 -39.06 19.78
N LYS A 11 5.22 -38.62 21.03
CA LYS A 11 4.67 -37.33 21.48
C LYS A 11 5.32 -36.22 20.65
N PRO A 12 4.57 -35.31 20.00
CA PRO A 12 5.15 -34.21 19.23
C PRO A 12 6.05 -33.40 20.19
N SER A 13 7.25 -33.11 19.75
CA SER A 13 8.20 -32.33 20.53
C SER A 13 7.61 -30.94 20.76
N ILE A 14 7.60 -30.43 21.99
CA ILE A 14 7.15 -29.09 22.35
C ILE A 14 7.80 -28.03 21.43
N LEU A 15 9.04 -28.26 21.04
CA LEU A 15 9.83 -27.43 20.15
C LEU A 15 9.22 -27.37 18.74
N LEU A 16 8.65 -28.46 18.21
CA LEU A 16 7.92 -28.51 16.94
C LEU A 16 6.62 -27.72 17.01
N ILE A 17 5.89 -27.83 18.12
CA ILE A 17 4.63 -27.09 18.30
C ILE A 17 4.92 -25.59 18.38
N VAL A 18 5.93 -25.16 19.14
CA VAL A 18 6.34 -23.76 19.26
C VAL A 18 6.80 -23.21 17.90
N SER A 19 7.60 -23.96 17.13
CA SER A 19 8.04 -23.57 15.79
C SER A 19 6.87 -23.43 14.83
N LEU A 20 5.90 -24.34 14.86
CA LEU A 20 4.70 -24.26 14.01
C LEU A 20 3.82 -23.05 14.37
N CYS A 21 3.62 -22.79 15.67
CA CYS A 21 2.87 -21.62 16.13
C CYS A 21 3.56 -20.30 15.72
N LEU A 22 4.89 -20.24 15.82
CA LEU A 22 5.66 -19.07 15.40
C LEU A 22 5.56 -18.83 13.89
N ASN A 23 5.67 -19.89 13.07
CA ASN A 23 5.50 -19.78 11.62
C ASN A 23 4.08 -19.36 11.24
N LEU A 24 3.04 -19.88 11.88
CA LEU A 24 1.66 -19.48 11.65
C LEU A 24 1.43 -18.02 12.07
N ALA A 25 2.01 -17.57 13.17
CA ALA A 25 1.95 -16.17 13.60
C ALA A 25 2.65 -15.24 12.59
N LEU A 26 3.82 -15.63 12.05
CA LEU A 26 4.53 -14.85 11.02
C LEU A 26 3.75 -14.80 9.70
N VAL A 27 3.15 -15.92 9.27
CA VAL A 27 2.28 -15.96 8.07
C VAL A 27 1.03 -15.10 8.29
N GLY A 28 0.39 -15.19 9.47
CA GLY A 28 -0.77 -14.37 9.82
C GLY A 28 -0.43 -12.87 9.86
N LEU A 29 0.71 -12.50 10.45
CA LEU A 29 1.20 -11.12 10.46
C LEU A 29 1.53 -10.64 9.04
N GLY A 30 2.18 -11.47 8.23
CA GLY A 30 2.48 -11.19 6.82
C GLY A 30 1.21 -10.97 6.00
N ALA A 31 0.19 -11.81 6.19
CA ALA A 31 -1.11 -11.67 5.54
C ALA A 31 -1.83 -10.39 5.98
N VAL A 32 -1.82 -10.06 7.28
CA VAL A 32 -2.42 -8.80 7.78
C VAL A 32 -1.70 -7.58 7.24
N LEU A 33 -0.36 -7.59 7.18
CA LEU A 33 0.43 -6.50 6.60
C LEU A 33 0.21 -6.40 5.08
N PHE A 34 0.06 -7.52 4.38
CA PHE A 34 -0.24 -7.56 2.95
C PHE A 34 -1.66 -7.05 2.65
N LEU A 35 -2.67 -7.46 3.43
CA LEU A 35 -4.07 -7.04 3.27
C LEU A 35 -4.30 -5.57 3.70
N ARG A 36 -3.57 -5.10 4.72
CA ARG A 36 -3.62 -3.69 5.15
C ARG A 36 -2.77 -2.77 4.28
N GLY A 37 -1.91 -3.33 3.43
CA GLY A 37 -0.90 -2.60 2.68
C GLY A 37 0.16 -2.01 3.62
N PRO A 38 1.46 -2.13 3.30
CA PRO A 38 2.54 -1.62 4.16
C PRO A 38 2.60 -0.09 4.25
N PHE A 39 1.69 0.59 3.57
CA PHE A 39 1.65 2.06 3.55
C PHE A 39 0.22 2.55 3.74
N PRO A 40 -0.02 3.47 4.66
CA PRO A 40 -1.25 4.24 4.69
C PRO A 40 -1.31 5.03 3.36
N HIS A 41 -2.12 4.55 2.41
CA HIS A 41 -2.33 5.20 1.12
C HIS A 41 -2.93 6.62 1.24
N GLU A 42 -3.31 7.03 2.45
CA GLU A 42 -3.87 8.35 2.72
C GLU A 42 -2.82 9.47 2.75
N ALA A 43 -1.53 9.18 2.88
CA ALA A 43 -0.47 10.19 2.87
C ALA A 43 0.04 10.57 1.47
N LYS A 44 -0.56 10.04 0.40
CA LYS A 44 -0.13 10.27 -0.99
C LYS A 44 -0.87 11.38 -1.75
N ALA A 45 -1.71 12.16 -1.11
CA ALA A 45 -1.91 13.51 -1.60
C ALA A 45 -0.58 14.24 -1.32
N GLY A 46 0.22 14.53 -2.33
CA GLY A 46 1.65 14.93 -2.29
C GLY A 46 2.06 16.06 -1.31
N LEU A 47 1.14 16.54 -0.51
CA LEU A 47 1.34 17.43 0.62
C LEU A 47 1.31 16.58 1.89
N SER A 48 2.45 16.47 2.59
CA SER A 48 2.51 15.78 3.87
C SER A 48 1.58 16.51 4.89
N ALA A 49 0.94 15.74 5.79
CA ALA A 49 0.15 16.32 6.88
C ALA A 49 0.97 17.37 7.68
N GLN A 50 2.27 17.19 7.77
CA GLN A 50 3.20 18.11 8.41
C GLN A 50 3.32 19.44 7.66
N ALA A 51 3.32 19.44 6.31
CA ALA A 51 3.31 20.66 5.52
C ALA A 51 2.01 21.45 5.71
N LEU A 52 0.87 20.77 5.79
CA LEU A 52 -0.44 21.39 6.05
C LEU A 52 -0.51 22.06 7.43
N MET A 53 0.14 21.49 8.48
CA MET A 53 0.16 22.09 9.81
C MET A 53 0.91 23.42 9.88
N HIS A 54 1.78 23.72 8.95
CA HIS A 54 2.53 24.98 8.88
C HIS A 54 1.87 26.05 8.00
N MET A 55 0.69 25.78 7.46
CA MET A 55 -0.07 26.71 6.62
C MET A 55 -1.04 27.53 7.46
N VAL A 56 -1.30 28.78 7.05
CA VAL A 56 -2.38 29.59 7.62
C VAL A 56 -3.75 29.08 7.15
N PRO A 57 -4.82 29.30 7.95
CA PRO A 57 -6.17 28.78 7.65
C PRO A 57 -6.65 29.10 6.23
N ALA A 58 -6.44 30.30 5.74
CA ALA A 58 -6.84 30.70 4.37
C ALA A 58 -6.12 29.91 3.25
N GLU A 59 -4.89 29.48 3.48
CA GLU A 59 -4.15 28.59 2.56
C GLU A 59 -4.75 27.18 2.57
N GLN A 60 -5.06 26.68 3.78
CA GLN A 60 -5.68 25.37 3.97
C GLN A 60 -7.06 25.31 3.30
N ASP A 61 -7.88 26.37 3.41
CA ASP A 61 -9.21 26.45 2.79
C ASP A 61 -9.12 26.39 1.25
N ARG A 62 -8.15 27.09 0.65
CA ARG A 62 -7.93 27.04 -0.81
C ARG A 62 -7.55 25.66 -1.29
N ILE A 63 -6.64 24.99 -0.56
CA ILE A 63 -6.22 23.62 -0.86
C ILE A 63 -7.38 22.65 -0.65
N ALA A 64 -8.12 22.78 0.44
CA ALA A 64 -9.28 21.94 0.74
C ALA A 64 -10.32 22.01 -0.37
N ALA A 65 -10.62 23.21 -0.90
CA ALA A 65 -11.55 23.37 -2.01
C ALA A 65 -11.10 22.58 -3.27
N VAL A 66 -9.80 22.57 -3.59
CA VAL A 66 -9.27 21.77 -4.70
C VAL A 66 -9.42 20.28 -4.43
N ILE A 67 -9.05 19.81 -3.22
CA ILE A 67 -9.17 18.40 -2.86
C ILE A 67 -10.62 17.94 -2.90
N ASP A 68 -11.55 18.77 -2.41
CA ASP A 68 -12.97 18.46 -2.40
C ASP A 68 -13.55 18.36 -3.81
N ALA A 69 -13.10 19.19 -4.74
CA ALA A 69 -13.49 19.11 -6.16
C ALA A 69 -13.06 17.77 -6.82
N HIS A 70 -11.93 17.21 -6.43
CA HIS A 70 -11.41 15.94 -6.95
C HIS A 70 -11.91 14.71 -6.16
N ARG A 71 -12.47 14.90 -4.96
CA ARG A 71 -12.88 13.81 -4.04
C ARG A 71 -13.82 12.78 -4.67
N PRO A 72 -14.89 13.15 -5.43
CA PRO A 72 -15.77 12.17 -6.04
C PRO A 72 -15.02 11.25 -7.02
N LYS A 73 -14.16 11.83 -7.87
CA LYS A 73 -13.38 11.05 -8.85
C LYS A 73 -12.36 10.14 -8.19
N LEU A 74 -11.67 10.62 -7.15
CA LEU A 74 -10.76 9.81 -6.37
C LEU A 74 -11.47 8.65 -5.66
N HIS A 75 -12.70 8.87 -5.19
CA HIS A 75 -13.51 7.80 -4.58
C HIS A 75 -13.87 6.73 -5.60
N GLU A 76 -14.35 7.10 -6.78
CA GLU A 76 -14.67 6.21 -7.90
C GLU A 76 -13.45 5.34 -8.26
N LEU A 77 -12.30 5.97 -8.53
CA LEU A 77 -11.08 5.27 -8.92
C LEU A 77 -10.54 4.33 -7.83
N ARG A 78 -10.71 4.68 -6.55
CA ARG A 78 -10.39 3.77 -5.42
C ARG A 78 -11.29 2.54 -5.40
N GLN A 79 -12.57 2.71 -5.71
CA GLN A 79 -13.50 1.57 -5.81
C GLN A 79 -13.10 0.67 -6.98
N GLU A 80 -12.81 1.23 -8.16
CA GLU A 80 -12.34 0.46 -9.32
C GLU A 80 -11.07 -0.32 -9.02
N ALA A 81 -10.08 0.30 -8.40
CA ALA A 81 -8.84 -0.37 -7.98
C ALA A 81 -9.09 -1.49 -6.97
N THR A 82 -10.06 -1.30 -6.06
CA THR A 82 -10.44 -2.32 -5.07
C THR A 82 -11.11 -3.51 -5.75
N LEU A 83 -12.02 -3.29 -6.70
CA LEU A 83 -12.68 -4.34 -7.47
C LEU A 83 -11.69 -5.11 -8.33
N ALA A 84 -10.79 -4.41 -9.04
CA ALA A 84 -9.75 -5.05 -9.84
C ALA A 84 -8.84 -5.96 -9.00
N ARG A 85 -8.45 -5.53 -7.79
CA ARG A 85 -7.67 -6.37 -6.86
C ARG A 85 -8.45 -7.59 -6.37
N ALA A 86 -9.77 -7.45 -6.13
CA ALA A 86 -10.62 -8.57 -5.76
C ALA A 86 -10.70 -9.61 -6.91
N GLU A 87 -10.83 -9.17 -8.15
CA GLU A 87 -10.81 -10.05 -9.33
C GLU A 87 -9.46 -10.77 -9.49
N LEU A 88 -8.35 -10.07 -9.29
CA LEU A 88 -7.02 -10.68 -9.30
C LEU A 88 -6.89 -11.75 -8.20
N PHE A 89 -7.37 -11.47 -7.00
CA PHE A 89 -7.38 -12.43 -5.90
C PHE A 89 -8.25 -13.65 -6.24
N ASN A 90 -9.42 -13.46 -6.84
CA ASN A 90 -10.30 -14.55 -7.27
C ASN A 90 -9.63 -15.42 -8.35
N ALA A 91 -8.98 -14.80 -9.33
CA ALA A 91 -8.23 -15.52 -10.37
C ALA A 91 -7.07 -16.35 -9.79
N LEU A 92 -6.38 -15.80 -8.76
CA LEU A 92 -5.29 -16.49 -8.07
C LEU A 92 -5.79 -17.67 -7.22
N SER A 93 -6.93 -17.51 -6.55
CA SER A 93 -7.50 -18.51 -5.61
C SER A 93 -8.41 -19.54 -6.28
N ALA A 94 -8.59 -19.49 -7.58
CA ALA A 94 -9.43 -20.42 -8.34
C ALA A 94 -8.90 -21.88 -8.20
N LYS A 95 -9.81 -22.85 -8.11
CA LYS A 95 -9.45 -24.28 -8.00
C LYS A 95 -8.58 -24.76 -9.16
N THR A 96 -8.84 -24.24 -10.35
CA THR A 96 -8.02 -24.45 -11.55
C THR A 96 -7.41 -23.11 -11.95
N PHE A 97 -6.10 -23.01 -11.90
CA PHE A 97 -5.41 -21.78 -12.26
C PHE A 97 -5.48 -21.55 -13.77
N ASP A 98 -6.05 -20.41 -14.16
CA ASP A 98 -6.08 -19.93 -15.54
C ASP A 98 -5.10 -18.77 -15.70
N LYS A 99 -4.03 -18.99 -16.45
CA LYS A 99 -2.98 -18.02 -16.69
C LYS A 99 -3.48 -16.76 -17.41
N ASP A 100 -4.40 -16.93 -18.37
CA ASP A 100 -4.89 -15.81 -19.17
C ASP A 100 -5.87 -14.96 -18.39
N ALA A 101 -6.77 -15.59 -17.60
CA ALA A 101 -7.64 -14.90 -16.67
C ALA A 101 -6.82 -14.12 -15.62
N PHE A 102 -5.76 -14.73 -15.06
CA PHE A 102 -4.86 -14.05 -14.11
C PHE A 102 -4.13 -12.87 -14.75
N ALA A 103 -3.57 -13.03 -15.96
CA ALA A 103 -2.88 -11.96 -16.67
C ALA A 103 -3.82 -10.79 -16.99
N LYS A 104 -5.07 -11.06 -17.39
CA LYS A 104 -6.09 -10.06 -17.63
C LYS A 104 -6.43 -9.29 -16.33
N ALA A 105 -6.64 -9.99 -15.23
CA ALA A 105 -6.92 -9.36 -13.94
C ALA A 105 -5.73 -8.52 -13.43
N ALA A 106 -4.49 -9.00 -13.61
CA ALA A 106 -3.28 -8.24 -13.27
C ALA A 106 -3.16 -6.94 -14.09
N SER A 107 -3.47 -7.00 -15.40
CA SER A 107 -3.51 -5.81 -16.26
C SER A 107 -4.59 -4.81 -15.81
N ALA A 108 -5.76 -5.28 -15.39
CA ALA A 108 -6.83 -4.44 -14.87
C ALA A 108 -6.40 -3.70 -13.59
N VAL A 109 -5.69 -4.38 -12.67
CA VAL A 109 -5.11 -3.73 -11.47
C VAL A 109 -4.11 -2.65 -11.86
N GLN A 110 -3.20 -2.92 -12.78
CA GLN A 110 -2.21 -1.92 -13.23
C GLN A 110 -2.90 -0.69 -13.84
N SER A 111 -3.93 -0.89 -14.67
CA SER A 111 -4.68 0.20 -15.28
C SER A 111 -5.42 1.05 -14.24
N ALA A 112 -6.10 0.40 -13.28
CA ALA A 112 -6.82 1.09 -12.21
C ALA A 112 -5.88 1.87 -11.27
N ASP A 113 -4.73 1.28 -10.92
CA ASP A 113 -3.71 1.95 -10.09
C ASP A 113 -3.09 3.14 -10.83
N ALA A 114 -2.83 3.04 -12.13
CA ALA A 114 -2.31 4.14 -12.95
C ALA A 114 -3.31 5.30 -13.05
N ALA A 115 -4.61 5.01 -13.23
CA ALA A 115 -5.65 6.03 -13.27
C ALA A 115 -5.79 6.76 -11.93
N LEU A 116 -5.73 6.03 -10.82
CA LEU A 116 -5.76 6.61 -9.47
C LEU A 116 -4.54 7.50 -9.20
N GLU A 117 -3.35 7.08 -9.61
CA GLU A 117 -2.12 7.86 -9.46
C GLU A 117 -2.17 9.16 -10.31
N ASP A 118 -2.66 9.10 -11.55
CA ASP A 118 -2.83 10.26 -12.42
C ASP A 118 -3.76 11.30 -11.78
N GLU A 119 -4.89 10.87 -11.21
CA GLU A 119 -5.83 11.76 -10.53
C GLU A 119 -5.24 12.34 -9.24
N ASN A 120 -4.45 11.57 -8.48
CA ASN A 120 -3.71 12.09 -7.32
C ASN A 120 -2.69 13.16 -7.74
N LEU A 121 -1.98 12.96 -8.85
CA LEU A 121 -1.04 13.95 -9.38
C LEU A 121 -1.75 15.24 -9.81
N LYS A 122 -2.90 15.12 -10.50
CA LYS A 122 -3.74 16.28 -10.88
C LYS A 122 -4.22 17.04 -9.65
N THR A 123 -4.72 16.34 -8.65
CA THR A 123 -5.15 16.93 -7.38
C THR A 123 -4.01 17.67 -6.70
N THR A 124 -2.83 17.05 -6.65
CA THR A 124 -1.63 17.66 -6.06
C THR A 124 -1.19 18.88 -6.84
N ALA A 125 -1.14 18.80 -8.16
CA ALA A 125 -0.80 19.94 -9.03
C ALA A 125 -1.79 21.10 -8.86
N GLY A 126 -3.08 20.80 -8.81
CA GLY A 126 -4.12 21.79 -8.52
C GLY A 126 -3.95 22.45 -7.15
N ALA A 127 -3.67 21.66 -6.11
CA ALA A 127 -3.40 22.16 -4.76
C ALA A 127 -2.17 23.07 -4.69
N VAL A 128 -1.11 22.74 -5.44
CA VAL A 128 0.09 23.58 -5.51
C VAL A 128 -0.14 24.84 -6.34
N ALA A 129 -0.99 24.77 -7.37
CA ALA A 129 -1.28 25.90 -8.25
C ALA A 129 -2.02 27.05 -7.54
N VAL A 130 -2.81 26.77 -6.51
CA VAL A 130 -3.54 27.81 -5.73
C VAL A 130 -2.66 28.51 -4.69
N LEU A 131 -1.40 28.09 -4.53
CA LEU A 131 -0.44 28.72 -3.62
C LEU A 131 0.38 29.79 -4.33
N THR A 132 0.70 30.88 -3.60
CA THR A 132 1.67 31.89 -4.06
C THR A 132 3.10 31.31 -4.14
N PRO A 133 4.05 31.95 -4.82
CA PRO A 133 5.44 31.50 -4.84
C PRO A 133 6.04 31.33 -3.45
N GLU A 134 5.80 32.28 -2.55
CA GLU A 134 6.31 32.29 -1.17
C GLU A 134 5.69 31.16 -0.34
N GLU A 135 4.39 30.89 -0.54
CA GLU A 135 3.69 29.77 0.12
C GLU A 135 4.26 28.44 -0.37
N ARG A 136 4.52 28.27 -1.67
CA ARG A 136 5.13 27.07 -2.24
C ARG A 136 6.54 26.81 -1.68
N GLU A 137 7.34 27.87 -1.53
CA GLU A 137 8.68 27.77 -0.96
C GLU A 137 8.64 27.28 0.50
N ARG A 138 7.70 27.81 1.32
CA ARG A 138 7.51 27.35 2.70
C ARG A 138 7.10 25.87 2.75
N VAL A 139 6.18 25.44 1.88
CA VAL A 139 5.75 24.04 1.78
C VAL A 139 6.93 23.16 1.37
N ALA A 140 7.70 23.55 0.37
CA ALA A 140 8.87 22.80 -0.08
C ALA A 140 9.95 22.68 1.00
N ALA A 141 10.15 23.73 1.81
CA ALA A 141 11.08 23.71 2.94
C ALA A 141 10.62 22.75 4.06
N ALA A 142 9.31 22.60 4.27
CA ALA A 142 8.72 21.69 5.26
C ALA A 142 8.66 20.23 4.79
N MET A 143 8.84 19.97 3.49
CA MET A 143 8.86 18.58 2.98
C MET A 143 10.16 17.86 3.37
N PRO A 144 10.08 16.57 3.74
CA PRO A 144 11.27 15.78 4.00
C PRO A 144 12.15 15.76 2.75
N LYS A 145 13.36 16.30 2.86
CA LYS A 145 14.33 16.23 1.76
C LYS A 145 14.63 14.77 1.43
N PRO A 146 14.62 14.37 0.13
CA PRO A 146 14.95 13.01 -0.25
C PRO A 146 16.35 12.68 0.29
N SER A 147 16.41 11.76 1.27
CA SER A 147 17.69 11.36 1.85
C SER A 147 18.38 10.43 0.87
N HIS A 148 19.45 10.88 0.24
CA HIS A 148 20.33 10.03 -0.59
C HIS A 148 21.09 8.97 0.24
N SER A 149 20.78 8.83 1.52
CA SER A 149 21.47 7.90 2.44
C SER A 149 21.26 6.42 2.08
N TRP A 150 20.11 6.07 1.48
CA TRP A 150 19.83 4.71 1.03
C TRP A 150 20.66 4.35 -0.23
N LEU A 151 20.85 5.29 -1.16
CA LEU A 151 21.71 5.11 -2.34
C LEU A 151 23.16 4.90 -1.92
N ARG A 152 23.70 5.71 -0.98
CA ARG A 152 25.05 5.51 -0.45
C ARG A 152 25.24 4.16 0.25
N ARG A 153 24.21 3.63 0.90
CA ARG A 153 24.26 2.30 1.54
C ARG A 153 24.32 1.17 0.51
N MET A 154 23.60 1.30 -0.61
CA MET A 154 23.57 0.29 -1.67
C MET A 154 24.91 0.21 -2.42
N PHE A 155 25.60 1.34 -2.64
CA PHE A 155 26.86 1.39 -3.37
C PHE A 155 28.12 1.25 -2.49
N ARG A 156 27.99 1.17 -1.15
CA ARG A 156 29.12 1.03 -0.23
C ARG A 156 29.51 -0.43 0.06
N LYS A 157 28.81 -1.42 -0.52
CA LYS A 157 29.12 -2.86 -0.40
C LYS A 157 29.72 -3.41 -1.70
N ARG A 158 30.76 -2.77 -2.20
CA ARG A 158 31.71 -3.39 -3.14
C ARG A 158 33.13 -3.14 -2.68
#